data_196febec0dbb0b27214204d6f836f362
#
_entry.id   196febec0dbb0b27214204d6f836f362
#
_cell.length_a   1.000
_cell.length_b   1.000
_cell.length_c   1.000
_cell.angle_alpha   90.00
_cell.angle_beta   90.00
_cell.angle_gamma   90.00
#
_symmetry.space_group_name_H-M   'P 1'
#
loop_
_entity.id
_entity.type
_entity.pdbx_description
1 polymer ?
#
loop_
_entity_poly.entity_id
_entity_poly.type
_entity_poly.pdbx_seq_one_letter_code
_entity_poly.pdbx_strand_id
1 'polypeptide(L)'
;MKDNKKHKKAEYGILITGLIILLADACIIALCAGQYSVSVPEVIKILASRFVNVTKTWSNTAEGVVFTLRLPRIIGAVLVGSALSLSGAAYQGVFKNPLVAPDLLGVSSGACVGASVAILLHLNSFGVQAMAFVAGILAVGLTLFIPRLIKNTNMTMLVLSGIIVKGIMDSVMGIIKYVADPETELQSITYWQLGSLTKVLPKDLFTV
;
A
#
# COMPACT_ATOMS: atom_id res chain seq x y z
N MET A 1 16.98 -1.87 38.37
CA MET A 1 17.10 -2.02 36.91
C MET A 1 16.12 -3.04 36.30
N LYS A 2 15.78 -4.15 36.98
CA LYS A 2 14.79 -5.15 36.49
C LYS A 2 13.34 -4.65 36.50
N ASP A 3 12.93 -3.83 37.46
CA ASP A 3 11.55 -3.29 37.56
C ASP A 3 11.21 -2.33 36.41
N ASN A 4 12.13 -1.46 36.03
CA ASN A 4 11.91 -0.50 34.95
C ASN A 4 11.73 -1.18 33.59
N LYS A 5 12.34 -2.37 33.36
CA LYS A 5 12.12 -3.19 32.14
C LYS A 5 10.76 -3.87 32.14
N LYS A 6 10.21 -4.26 33.31
CA LYS A 6 8.88 -4.86 33.43
C LYS A 6 7.78 -3.83 33.19
N HIS A 7 7.91 -2.63 33.76
CA HIS A 7 6.96 -1.53 33.52
C HIS A 7 6.91 -1.13 32.04
N LYS A 8 8.05 -0.94 31.39
CA LYS A 8 8.10 -0.64 29.95
C LYS A 8 7.47 -1.74 29.09
N LYS A 9 7.68 -3.02 29.42
CA LYS A 9 7.03 -4.12 28.69
C LYS A 9 5.51 -4.12 28.85
N ALA A 10 5.01 -3.81 30.04
CA ALA A 10 3.56 -3.70 30.30
C ALA A 10 2.96 -2.51 29.52
N GLU A 11 3.60 -1.35 29.52
CA GLU A 11 3.19 -0.17 28.76
C GLU A 11 3.13 -0.45 27.26
N TYR A 12 4.16 -1.09 26.69
CA TYR A 12 4.13 -1.53 25.28
C TYR A 12 3.03 -2.54 25.01
N GLY A 13 2.77 -3.48 25.91
CA GLY A 13 1.67 -4.44 25.79
C GLY A 13 0.31 -3.76 25.74
N ILE A 14 0.05 -2.81 26.63
CA ILE A 14 -1.20 -2.04 26.66
C ILE A 14 -1.37 -1.23 25.37
N LEU A 15 -0.31 -0.56 24.92
CA LEU A 15 -0.32 0.24 23.70
C LEU A 15 -0.63 -0.63 22.46
N ILE A 16 0.04 -1.77 22.32
CA ILE A 16 -0.19 -2.70 21.20
C ILE A 16 -1.62 -3.24 21.23
N THR A 17 -2.10 -3.66 22.40
CA THR A 17 -3.48 -4.14 22.57
C THR A 17 -4.49 -3.04 22.18
N GLY A 18 -4.27 -1.81 22.62
CA GLY A 18 -5.11 -0.67 22.26
C GLY A 18 -5.13 -0.41 20.75
N LEU A 19 -3.97 -0.48 20.09
CA LEU A 19 -3.88 -0.32 18.65
C LEU A 19 -4.58 -1.46 17.87
N ILE A 20 -4.50 -2.70 18.37
CA ILE A 20 -5.21 -3.84 17.75
C ILE A 20 -6.72 -3.66 17.89
N ILE A 21 -7.20 -3.22 19.05
CA ILE A 21 -8.63 -2.95 19.27
C ILE A 21 -9.08 -1.83 18.32
N LEU A 22 -8.35 -0.73 18.24
CA LEU A 22 -8.64 0.40 17.36
C LEU A 22 -8.71 -0.06 15.88
N LEU A 23 -7.78 -0.92 15.45
CA LEU A 23 -7.77 -1.47 14.10
C LEU A 23 -9.01 -2.35 13.84
N ALA A 24 -9.37 -3.20 14.82
CA ALA A 24 -10.55 -4.05 14.72
C ALA A 24 -11.84 -3.22 14.64
N ASP A 25 -11.97 -2.19 15.48
CA ASP A 25 -13.11 -1.26 15.45
C ASP A 25 -13.18 -0.53 14.11
N ALA A 26 -12.07 -0.04 13.60
CA ALA A 26 -12.00 0.62 12.28
C ALA A 26 -12.44 -0.33 11.15
N CYS A 27 -12.02 -1.61 11.19
CA CYS A 27 -12.44 -2.62 10.22
C CYS A 27 -13.95 -2.89 10.31
N ILE A 28 -14.52 -3.00 11.51
CA ILE A 28 -15.96 -3.21 11.71
C ILE A 28 -16.74 -2.01 11.19
N ILE A 29 -16.33 -0.79 11.53
CA ILE A 29 -16.95 0.44 11.03
C ILE A 29 -16.91 0.49 9.50
N ALA A 30 -15.77 0.16 8.88
CA ALA A 30 -15.61 0.13 7.43
C ALA A 30 -16.48 -0.94 6.76
N LEU A 31 -16.73 -2.08 7.42
CA LEU A 31 -17.67 -3.11 6.95
C LEU A 31 -19.12 -2.64 7.01
N CYS A 32 -19.49 -1.79 7.95
CA CYS A 32 -20.85 -1.29 8.12
C CYS A 32 -21.13 -0.05 7.26
N ALA A 33 -20.14 0.85 7.15
CA ALA A 33 -20.26 2.14 6.50
C ALA A 33 -20.21 2.03 4.95
N GLY A 34 -21.04 2.81 4.26
CA GLY A 34 -21.05 2.91 2.80
C GLY A 34 -22.43 3.25 2.25
N GLN A 35 -22.57 3.37 0.91
CA GLN A 35 -23.84 3.71 0.26
C GLN A 35 -24.95 2.70 0.60
N TYR A 36 -24.60 1.43 0.77
CA TYR A 36 -25.51 0.39 1.27
C TYR A 36 -25.17 0.14 2.74
N SER A 37 -25.98 0.67 3.66
CA SER A 37 -25.76 0.49 5.10
C SER A 37 -26.10 -0.94 5.52
N VAL A 38 -25.18 -1.60 6.22
CA VAL A 38 -25.37 -2.93 6.82
C VAL A 38 -25.15 -2.77 8.32
N SER A 39 -26.06 -3.25 9.13
CA SER A 39 -25.95 -3.12 10.59
C SER A 39 -24.83 -4.00 11.15
N VAL A 40 -24.21 -3.57 12.24
CA VAL A 40 -23.12 -4.32 12.90
C VAL A 40 -23.52 -5.78 13.21
N PRO A 41 -24.72 -6.07 13.81
CA PRO A 41 -25.12 -7.45 14.06
C PRO A 41 -25.27 -8.27 12.78
N GLU A 42 -25.70 -7.64 11.69
CA GLU A 42 -25.86 -8.29 10.38
C GLU A 42 -24.49 -8.62 9.77
N VAL A 43 -23.52 -7.70 9.81
CA VAL A 43 -22.14 -7.95 9.38
C VAL A 43 -21.53 -9.12 10.15
N ILE A 44 -21.69 -9.15 11.47
CA ILE A 44 -21.16 -10.26 12.30
C ILE A 44 -21.79 -11.59 11.90
N LYS A 45 -23.12 -11.64 11.68
CA LYS A 45 -23.82 -12.85 11.22
C LYS A 45 -23.34 -13.31 9.83
N ILE A 46 -23.18 -12.35 8.89
CA ILE A 46 -22.67 -12.63 7.54
C ILE A 46 -21.26 -13.22 7.61
N LEU A 47 -20.36 -12.63 8.40
CA LEU A 47 -18.99 -13.15 8.55
C LEU A 47 -18.99 -14.53 9.23
N ALA A 48 -19.79 -14.70 10.29
CA ALA A 48 -19.90 -15.96 11.03
C ALA A 48 -20.49 -17.09 10.16
N SER A 49 -21.34 -16.78 9.18
CA SER A 49 -21.97 -17.78 8.31
C SER A 49 -20.97 -18.60 7.48
N ARG A 50 -19.73 -18.12 7.33
CA ARG A 50 -18.65 -18.89 6.68
C ARG A 50 -18.07 -19.99 7.54
N PHE A 51 -18.24 -19.90 8.86
CA PHE A 51 -17.63 -20.82 9.84
C PHE A 51 -18.67 -21.67 10.58
N VAL A 52 -19.89 -21.12 10.73
CA VAL A 52 -20.97 -21.73 11.50
C VAL A 52 -22.28 -21.62 10.71
N ASN A 53 -23.12 -22.64 10.79
CA ASN A 53 -24.45 -22.61 10.19
C ASN A 53 -25.35 -21.62 10.95
N VAL A 54 -25.45 -20.38 10.42
CA VAL A 54 -26.31 -19.33 10.96
C VAL A 54 -27.53 -19.19 10.09
N THR A 55 -28.71 -19.11 10.72
CA THR A 55 -29.96 -18.85 10.00
C THR A 55 -29.88 -17.54 9.23
N LYS A 56 -30.03 -17.58 7.91
CA LYS A 56 -29.92 -16.41 7.03
C LYS A 56 -31.07 -15.45 7.30
N THR A 57 -30.76 -14.30 7.85
CA THR A 57 -31.69 -13.19 8.13
C THR A 57 -31.40 -11.93 7.31
N TRP A 58 -30.38 -11.96 6.46
CA TRP A 58 -29.89 -10.86 5.65
C TRP A 58 -30.18 -11.07 4.16
N SER A 59 -30.14 -9.98 3.38
CA SER A 59 -30.35 -10.03 1.94
C SER A 59 -29.13 -10.58 1.19
N ASN A 60 -29.34 -11.15 0.01
CA ASN A 60 -28.24 -11.56 -0.88
C ASN A 60 -27.36 -10.37 -1.28
N THR A 61 -27.95 -9.18 -1.41
CA THR A 61 -27.24 -7.94 -1.71
C THR A 61 -26.27 -7.56 -0.57
N ALA A 62 -26.72 -7.63 0.70
CA ALA A 62 -25.88 -7.36 1.86
C ALA A 62 -24.68 -8.32 1.92
N GLU A 63 -24.91 -9.60 1.67
CA GLU A 63 -23.86 -10.62 1.62
C GLU A 63 -22.83 -10.33 0.52
N GLY A 64 -23.30 -10.01 -0.69
CA GLY A 64 -22.43 -9.63 -1.81
C GLY A 64 -21.62 -8.36 -1.53
N VAL A 65 -22.24 -7.34 -0.95
CA VAL A 65 -21.55 -6.10 -0.56
C VAL A 65 -20.45 -6.37 0.46
N VAL A 66 -20.71 -7.19 1.47
CA VAL A 66 -19.72 -7.51 2.51
C VAL A 66 -18.57 -8.34 1.94
N PHE A 67 -18.84 -9.47 1.28
CA PHE A 67 -17.80 -10.41 0.85
C PHE A 67 -17.10 -10.01 -0.44
N THR A 68 -17.81 -9.43 -1.40
CA THR A 68 -17.23 -9.15 -2.72
C THR A 68 -16.64 -7.76 -2.83
N LEU A 69 -17.19 -6.77 -2.10
CA LEU A 69 -16.75 -5.38 -2.23
C LEU A 69 -15.95 -4.90 -1.01
N ARG A 70 -16.46 -5.08 0.21
CA ARG A 70 -15.88 -4.45 1.40
C ARG A 70 -14.73 -5.24 1.99
N LEU A 71 -14.93 -6.53 2.21
CA LEU A 71 -13.93 -7.38 2.84
C LEU A 71 -12.59 -7.40 2.07
N PRO A 72 -12.56 -7.56 0.74
CA PRO A 72 -11.30 -7.52 0.00
C PRO A 72 -10.59 -6.18 0.11
N ARG A 73 -11.34 -5.06 0.09
CA ARG A 73 -10.77 -3.71 0.23
C ARG A 73 -10.15 -3.48 1.60
N ILE A 74 -10.82 -3.95 2.66
CA ILE A 74 -10.32 -3.82 4.03
C ILE A 74 -9.07 -4.67 4.21
N ILE A 75 -9.07 -5.92 3.72
CA ILE A 75 -7.88 -6.78 3.76
C ILE A 75 -6.73 -6.13 2.98
N GLY A 76 -7.00 -5.63 1.77
CA GLY A 76 -6.01 -4.89 0.98
C GLY A 76 -5.46 -3.66 1.71
N ALA A 77 -6.33 -2.88 2.37
CA ALA A 77 -5.91 -1.72 3.16
C ALA A 77 -5.00 -2.10 4.33
N VAL A 78 -5.33 -3.19 5.05
CA VAL A 78 -4.52 -3.69 6.16
C VAL A 78 -3.17 -4.21 5.66
N LEU A 79 -3.13 -4.95 4.55
CA LEU A 79 -1.90 -5.46 3.96
C LEU A 79 -0.98 -4.33 3.49
N VAL A 80 -1.52 -3.38 2.72
CA VAL A 80 -0.75 -2.22 2.23
C VAL A 80 -0.26 -1.35 3.39
N GLY A 81 -1.13 -1.06 4.37
CA GLY A 81 -0.75 -0.27 5.54
C GLY A 81 0.34 -0.97 6.38
N SER A 82 0.26 -2.29 6.55
CA SER A 82 1.27 -3.09 7.24
C SER A 82 2.61 -3.08 6.50
N ALA A 83 2.59 -3.26 5.17
CA ALA A 83 3.79 -3.23 4.34
C ALA A 83 4.48 -1.85 4.38
N LEU A 84 3.71 -0.76 4.27
CA LEU A 84 4.23 0.60 4.37
C LEU A 84 4.79 0.90 5.77
N SER A 85 4.11 0.47 6.82
CA SER A 85 4.58 0.66 8.21
C SER A 85 5.87 -0.10 8.47
N LEU A 86 5.96 -1.36 8.01
CA LEU A 86 7.14 -2.19 8.16
C LEU A 86 8.33 -1.61 7.39
N SER A 87 8.13 -1.21 6.13
CA SER A 87 9.17 -0.56 5.34
C SER A 87 9.61 0.75 5.97
N GLY A 88 8.68 1.59 6.43
CA GLY A 88 8.99 2.84 7.13
C GLY A 88 9.85 2.62 8.37
N ALA A 89 9.47 1.66 9.22
CA ALA A 89 10.24 1.31 10.41
C ALA A 89 11.65 0.77 10.06
N ALA A 90 11.75 -0.06 9.01
CA ALA A 90 13.05 -0.55 8.53
C ALA A 90 13.95 0.60 8.04
N TYR A 91 13.41 1.52 7.25
CA TYR A 91 14.15 2.70 6.79
C TYR A 91 14.61 3.56 7.97
N GLN A 92 13.71 3.91 8.90
CA GLN A 92 14.07 4.69 10.09
C GLN A 92 15.16 4.02 10.92
N GLY A 93 15.10 2.69 11.06
CA GLY A 93 16.12 1.90 11.76
C GLY A 93 17.48 1.88 11.07
N VAL A 94 17.51 1.63 9.76
CA VAL A 94 18.74 1.61 8.96
C VAL A 94 19.39 2.98 8.92
N PHE A 95 18.60 4.00 8.70
CA PHE A 95 19.07 5.39 8.58
C PHE A 95 19.24 6.10 9.92
N LYS A 96 18.83 5.48 11.03
CA LYS A 96 18.86 6.08 12.38
C LYS A 96 18.27 7.49 12.42
N ASN A 97 17.26 7.73 11.60
CA ASN A 97 16.60 9.02 11.45
C ASN A 97 15.07 8.81 11.35
N PRO A 98 14.28 9.32 12.30
CA PRO A 98 12.82 9.15 12.31
C PRO A 98 12.09 9.90 11.18
N LEU A 99 12.76 10.81 10.49
CA LEU A 99 12.19 11.60 9.39
C LEU A 99 12.29 10.90 8.02
N VAL A 100 12.97 9.76 7.94
CA VAL A 100 13.14 9.03 6.68
C VAL A 100 11.89 8.23 6.37
N ALA A 101 11.40 8.36 5.15
CA ALA A 101 10.28 7.60 4.60
C ALA A 101 10.73 6.79 3.36
N PRO A 102 10.05 5.70 3.03
CA PRO A 102 10.38 4.86 1.87
C PRO A 102 10.40 5.63 0.55
N ASP A 103 9.57 6.65 0.40
CA ASP A 103 9.46 7.48 -0.80
C ASP A 103 10.71 8.33 -1.11
N LEU A 104 11.55 8.58 -0.10
CA LEU A 104 12.79 9.35 -0.27
C LEU A 104 13.81 8.71 -1.22
N LEU A 105 13.71 7.40 -1.48
CA LEU A 105 14.60 6.70 -2.41
C LEU A 105 14.06 6.61 -3.84
N GLY A 106 12.96 7.29 -4.14
CA GLY A 106 12.37 7.32 -5.48
C GLY A 106 11.67 6.02 -5.90
N VAL A 107 11.35 5.12 -4.96
CA VAL A 107 10.68 3.84 -5.23
C VAL A 107 9.35 4.06 -5.92
N SER A 108 8.52 4.95 -5.37
CA SER A 108 7.16 5.21 -5.86
C SER A 108 7.20 5.80 -7.27
N SER A 109 8.07 6.80 -7.53
CA SER A 109 8.22 7.39 -8.85
C SER A 109 8.73 6.38 -9.88
N GLY A 110 9.69 5.53 -9.50
CA GLY A 110 10.17 4.43 -10.35
C GLY A 110 9.06 3.43 -10.67
N ALA A 111 8.30 3.01 -9.68
CA ALA A 111 7.16 2.10 -9.87
C ALA A 111 6.09 2.72 -10.80
N CYS A 112 5.81 4.02 -10.65
CA CYS A 112 4.90 4.75 -11.54
C CYS A 112 5.38 4.74 -12.99
N VAL A 113 6.68 4.97 -13.23
CA VAL A 113 7.27 4.88 -14.58
C VAL A 113 7.09 3.48 -15.15
N GLY A 114 7.43 2.43 -14.39
CA GLY A 114 7.29 1.05 -14.84
C GLY A 114 5.85 0.67 -15.18
N ALA A 115 4.90 1.03 -14.31
CA ALA A 115 3.48 0.82 -14.56
C ALA A 115 3.01 1.55 -15.82
N SER A 116 3.42 2.79 -16.00
CA SER A 116 3.02 3.61 -17.13
C SER A 116 3.55 3.06 -18.46
N VAL A 117 4.81 2.60 -18.50
CA VAL A 117 5.37 1.92 -19.66
C VAL A 117 4.58 0.64 -19.97
N ALA A 118 4.22 -0.14 -18.95
CA ALA A 118 3.43 -1.36 -19.14
C ALA A 118 2.02 -1.07 -19.66
N ILE A 119 1.40 0.04 -19.24
CA ILE A 119 0.10 0.51 -19.76
C ILE A 119 0.21 0.90 -21.22
N LEU A 120 1.25 1.67 -21.62
CA LEU A 120 1.50 2.01 -23.03
C LEU A 120 1.75 0.78 -23.91
N LEU A 121 2.33 -0.28 -23.34
CA LEU A 121 2.54 -1.56 -24.02
C LEU A 121 1.29 -2.46 -23.97
N HIS A 122 0.17 -1.97 -23.47
CA HIS A 122 -1.10 -2.70 -23.32
C HIS A 122 -0.97 -4.04 -22.59
N LEU A 123 -0.05 -4.13 -21.59
CA LEU A 123 0.13 -5.34 -20.80
C LEU A 123 -1.09 -5.56 -19.89
N ASN A 124 -1.30 -6.82 -19.52
CA ASN A 124 -2.33 -7.19 -18.56
C ASN A 124 -1.99 -6.69 -17.13
N SER A 125 -2.93 -6.78 -16.19
CA SER A 125 -2.76 -6.30 -14.81
C SER A 125 -1.52 -6.87 -14.12
N PHE A 126 -1.20 -8.14 -14.36
CA PHE A 126 0.02 -8.76 -13.80
C PHE A 126 1.29 -8.15 -14.40
N GLY A 127 1.30 -7.90 -15.72
CA GLY A 127 2.42 -7.24 -16.41
C GLY A 127 2.67 -5.83 -15.88
N VAL A 128 1.60 -5.07 -15.63
CA VAL A 128 1.69 -3.72 -15.02
C VAL A 128 2.31 -3.79 -13.62
N GLN A 129 1.87 -4.72 -12.78
CA GLN A 129 2.41 -4.90 -11.43
C GLN A 129 3.89 -5.34 -11.45
N ALA A 130 4.23 -6.31 -12.31
CA ALA A 130 5.60 -6.80 -12.46
C ALA A 130 6.56 -5.70 -12.94
N MET A 131 6.16 -4.92 -13.95
CA MET A 131 6.96 -3.80 -14.45
C MET A 131 7.11 -2.69 -13.42
N ALA A 132 6.04 -2.37 -12.67
CA ALA A 132 6.10 -1.42 -11.56
C ALA A 132 7.09 -1.86 -10.48
N PHE A 133 7.04 -3.13 -10.08
CA PHE A 133 7.93 -3.69 -9.09
C PHE A 133 9.40 -3.66 -9.52
N VAL A 134 9.69 -4.12 -10.74
CA VAL A 134 11.06 -4.10 -11.30
C VAL A 134 11.59 -2.68 -11.41
N ALA A 135 10.80 -1.74 -11.94
CA ALA A 135 11.22 -0.35 -12.08
C ALA A 135 11.40 0.35 -10.72
N GLY A 136 10.58 0.03 -9.72
CA GLY A 136 10.78 0.48 -8.35
C GLY A 136 12.12 0.01 -7.77
N ILE A 137 12.46 -1.27 -7.94
CA ILE A 137 13.77 -1.83 -7.52
C ILE A 137 14.93 -1.14 -8.27
N LEU A 138 14.79 -0.92 -9.57
CA LEU A 138 15.81 -0.22 -10.36
C LEU A 138 16.02 1.22 -9.87
N ALA A 139 14.96 1.94 -9.53
CA ALA A 139 15.06 3.28 -8.96
C ALA A 139 15.83 3.29 -7.64
N VAL A 140 15.56 2.34 -6.75
CA VAL A 140 16.34 2.16 -5.50
C VAL A 140 17.79 1.82 -5.82
N GLY A 141 18.02 0.91 -6.76
CA GLY A 141 19.36 0.54 -7.22
C GLY A 141 20.16 1.75 -7.70
N LEU A 142 19.56 2.62 -8.52
CA LEU A 142 20.16 3.88 -8.96
C LEU A 142 20.46 4.82 -7.80
N THR A 143 19.50 4.96 -6.87
CA THR A 143 19.68 5.80 -5.67
C THR A 143 20.86 5.34 -4.80
N LEU A 144 21.05 4.03 -4.66
CA LEU A 144 22.17 3.44 -3.91
C LEU A 144 23.49 3.47 -4.69
N PHE A 145 23.44 3.51 -6.02
CA PHE A 145 24.60 3.49 -6.89
C PHE A 145 25.27 4.86 -6.99
N ILE A 146 24.52 5.97 -7.04
CA ILE A 146 25.05 7.33 -7.17
C ILE A 146 26.05 7.68 -6.07
N PRO A 147 25.79 7.50 -4.77
CA PRO A 147 26.76 7.78 -3.71
C PRO A 147 28.05 6.97 -3.82
N ARG A 148 27.95 5.74 -4.33
CA ARG A 148 29.14 4.88 -4.54
C ARG A 148 30.03 5.42 -5.65
N LEU A 149 29.46 5.94 -6.73
CA LEU A 149 30.23 6.57 -7.82
C LEU A 149 30.99 7.80 -7.33
N ILE A 150 30.40 8.59 -6.45
CA ILE A 150 30.99 9.81 -5.89
C ILE A 150 31.95 9.48 -4.72
N LYS A 151 32.03 8.19 -4.32
CA LYS A 151 32.81 7.73 -3.16
C LYS A 151 32.45 8.43 -1.85
N ASN A 152 31.23 8.90 -1.73
CA ASN A 152 30.68 9.57 -0.55
C ASN A 152 29.35 8.93 -0.17
N THR A 153 29.38 7.99 0.78
CA THR A 153 28.21 7.19 1.21
C THR A 153 27.55 7.75 2.47
N ASN A 154 27.71 9.03 2.75
CA ASN A 154 27.04 9.68 3.87
C ASN A 154 25.52 9.70 3.66
N MET A 155 24.78 9.70 4.78
CA MET A 155 23.33 9.73 4.83
C MET A 155 22.72 10.84 3.96
N THR A 156 23.27 12.04 4.06
CA THR A 156 22.83 13.21 3.28
C THR A 156 22.96 12.98 1.78
N MET A 157 24.05 12.32 1.36
CA MET A 157 24.30 11.99 -0.04
C MET A 157 23.29 11.00 -0.58
N LEU A 158 22.89 10.04 0.25
CA LEU A 158 21.89 9.05 -0.12
C LEU A 158 20.49 9.68 -0.30
N VAL A 159 20.08 10.56 0.61
CA VAL A 159 18.82 11.31 0.48
C VAL A 159 18.86 12.20 -0.77
N LEU A 160 19.97 12.90 -1.01
CA LEU A 160 20.15 13.74 -2.20
C LEU A 160 20.06 12.92 -3.49
N SER A 161 20.66 11.73 -3.51
CA SER A 161 20.58 10.80 -4.64
C SER A 161 19.14 10.36 -4.89
N GLY A 162 18.37 10.09 -3.84
CA GLY A 162 16.94 9.76 -3.94
C GLY A 162 16.14 10.90 -4.57
N ILE A 163 16.39 12.14 -4.16
CA ILE A 163 15.72 13.32 -4.74
C ILE A 163 16.07 13.46 -6.23
N ILE A 164 17.34 13.25 -6.61
CA ILE A 164 17.77 13.30 -8.01
C ILE A 164 17.08 12.20 -8.82
N VAL A 165 17.09 10.95 -8.34
CA VAL A 165 16.45 9.83 -9.04
C VAL A 165 14.94 10.06 -9.16
N LYS A 166 14.27 10.54 -8.10
CA LYS A 166 12.88 10.93 -8.15
C LYS A 166 12.62 11.98 -9.23
N GLY A 167 13.41 13.04 -9.30
CA GLY A 167 13.28 14.08 -10.32
C GLY A 167 13.46 13.55 -11.74
N ILE A 168 14.39 12.62 -11.95
CA ILE A 168 14.57 11.94 -13.24
C ILE A 168 13.33 11.11 -13.59
N MET A 169 12.82 10.30 -12.65
CA MET A 169 11.63 9.47 -12.88
C MET A 169 10.39 10.33 -13.15
N ASP A 170 10.21 11.43 -12.40
CA ASP A 170 9.10 12.36 -12.62
C ASP A 170 9.18 13.04 -13.99
N SER A 171 10.39 13.35 -14.48
CA SER A 171 10.61 13.87 -15.83
C SER A 171 10.28 12.84 -16.91
N VAL A 172 10.69 11.57 -16.74
CA VAL A 172 10.32 10.47 -17.63
C VAL A 172 8.81 10.27 -17.64
N MET A 173 8.17 10.35 -16.47
CA MET A 173 6.71 10.29 -16.36
C MET A 173 6.02 11.40 -17.14
N GLY A 174 6.57 12.63 -17.13
CA GLY A 174 6.08 13.75 -17.92
C GLY A 174 6.10 13.43 -19.43
N ILE A 175 7.19 12.84 -19.92
CA ILE A 175 7.32 12.43 -21.33
C ILE A 175 6.30 11.32 -21.65
N ILE A 176 6.16 10.31 -20.79
CA ILE A 176 5.20 9.22 -20.98
C ILE A 176 3.78 9.79 -21.10
N LYS A 177 3.38 10.68 -20.18
CA LYS A 177 2.06 11.31 -20.22
C LYS A 177 1.84 12.19 -21.48
N TYR A 178 2.90 12.78 -22.00
CA TYR A 178 2.83 13.60 -23.21
C TYR A 178 2.57 12.77 -24.48
N VAL A 179 3.11 11.55 -24.55
CA VAL A 179 2.94 10.66 -25.73
C VAL A 179 1.74 9.73 -25.60
N ALA A 180 1.18 9.57 -24.41
CA ALA A 180 0.04 8.71 -24.14
C ALA A 180 -1.24 9.24 -24.80
N ASP A 181 -2.09 8.33 -25.30
CA ASP A 181 -3.41 8.67 -25.82
C ASP A 181 -4.28 9.31 -24.70
N PRO A 182 -4.80 10.54 -24.91
CA PRO A 182 -5.59 11.24 -23.92
C PRO A 182 -6.88 10.53 -23.49
N GLU A 183 -7.50 9.77 -24.39
CA GLU A 183 -8.81 9.15 -24.14
C GLU A 183 -8.71 7.82 -23.39
N THR A 184 -7.58 7.12 -23.46
CA THR A 184 -7.42 5.76 -22.95
C THR A 184 -6.24 5.61 -21.99
N GLU A 185 -5.02 5.77 -22.51
CA GLU A 185 -3.78 5.48 -21.77
C GLU A 185 -3.49 6.51 -20.67
N LEU A 186 -3.63 7.80 -20.99
CA LEU A 186 -3.36 8.87 -20.04
C LEU A 186 -4.30 8.79 -18.82
N GLN A 187 -5.57 8.44 -19.03
CA GLN A 187 -6.52 8.23 -17.96
C GLN A 187 -6.09 7.02 -17.07
N SER A 188 -5.74 5.91 -17.72
CA SER A 188 -5.29 4.70 -17.03
C SER A 188 -4.03 4.94 -16.20
N ILE A 189 -3.03 5.63 -16.75
CA ILE A 189 -1.80 6.05 -16.08
C ILE A 189 -2.12 6.93 -14.88
N THR A 190 -2.99 7.92 -15.07
CA THR A 190 -3.36 8.86 -14.00
C THR A 190 -4.09 8.14 -12.85
N TYR A 191 -5.04 7.27 -13.16
CA TYR A 191 -5.74 6.48 -12.15
C TYR A 191 -4.80 5.51 -11.41
N TRP A 192 -3.85 4.91 -12.12
CA TRP A 192 -2.86 4.04 -11.50
C TRP A 192 -1.96 4.82 -10.53
N GLN A 193 -1.49 5.99 -10.94
CA GLN A 193 -0.63 6.88 -10.14
C GLN A 193 -1.34 7.41 -8.88
N LEU A 194 -2.63 7.74 -8.98
CA LEU A 194 -3.42 8.15 -7.82
C LEU A 194 -3.61 7.02 -6.81
N GLY A 195 -3.59 5.77 -7.29
CA GLY A 195 -3.87 4.61 -6.47
C GLY A 195 -5.34 4.51 -6.05
N SER A 196 -5.82 3.29 -5.86
CA SER A 196 -7.18 3.08 -5.38
C SER A 196 -7.36 1.67 -4.83
N LEU A 197 -8.00 1.57 -3.67
CA LEU A 197 -8.45 0.29 -3.12
C LEU A 197 -9.87 -0.08 -3.60
N THR A 198 -10.54 0.79 -4.36
CA THR A 198 -11.93 0.54 -4.79
C THR A 198 -12.06 -0.58 -5.81
N LYS A 199 -11.00 -0.87 -6.56
CA LYS A 199 -10.96 -1.91 -7.59
C LYS A 199 -10.40 -3.25 -7.09
N VAL A 200 -10.01 -3.35 -5.80
CA VAL A 200 -9.50 -4.61 -5.24
C VAL A 200 -10.61 -5.64 -5.19
N LEU A 201 -10.42 -6.73 -5.92
CA LEU A 201 -11.30 -7.90 -5.95
C LEU A 201 -10.66 -9.04 -5.15
N PRO A 202 -11.44 -10.06 -4.73
CA PRO A 202 -10.89 -11.21 -3.98
C PRO A 202 -9.71 -11.90 -4.67
N LYS A 203 -9.72 -11.96 -6.01
CA LYS A 203 -8.63 -12.53 -6.82
C LYS A 203 -7.33 -11.73 -6.75
N ASP A 204 -7.42 -10.43 -6.53
CA ASP A 204 -6.24 -9.55 -6.51
C ASP A 204 -5.46 -9.65 -5.20
N LEU A 205 -6.11 -10.14 -4.11
CA LEU A 205 -5.47 -10.36 -2.82
C LEU A 205 -4.39 -11.46 -2.85
N PHE A 206 -4.39 -12.33 -3.86
CA PHE A 206 -3.36 -13.35 -4.04
C PHE A 206 -2.16 -12.85 -4.85
N THR A 207 -2.22 -11.64 -5.40
CA THR A 207 -1.16 -11.02 -6.21
C THR A 207 -0.46 -9.86 -5.51
N VAL A 208 -0.90 -9.52 -4.30
CA VAL A 208 -0.29 -8.53 -3.39
C VAL A 208 0.61 -9.25 -2.40
#